data_294792321293e1d8fbbe6532fd2b7dc4
#
_entry.id   294792321293e1d8fbbe6532fd2b7dc4
#
_cell.length_a   1.000
_cell.length_b   1.000
_cell.length_c   1.000
_cell.angle_alpha   90.00
_cell.angle_beta   90.00
_cell.angle_gamma   90.00
#
_symmetry.space_group_name_H-M   'P 1'
#
loop_
_entity.id
_entity.type
_entity.pdbx_description
1 polymer ?
#
loop_
_entity_poly.entity_id
_entity_poly.type
_entity_poly.pdbx_seq_one_letter_code
_entity_poly.pdbx_strand_id
1 'polypeptide(L)'
;MTNWDLPPVGTPSVICFLDETGVVAQDAHFAVGVLTVPENSDLPTQVRKFRQRSGWTGEWHFSKLNEKGLRVFKGLIDVLRDHSGWSFRLTLADRAALDVAEVCGDRFVAYERIAAQSVASSMVAGTQAVVLADEYSTPDTVRFEEDVRWCVNSEAGGNVVAGVVRVTSDCHDLMQASDVLTGALVYPYRQGRSRSGKRPSAKRRLADYAQAELAGRVPVSPFDPSWVALPGRAR
;
A
#
# COMPACT_ATOMS: atom_id res chain seq x y z
N MET A 1 -4.80 -11.97 26.69
CA MET A 1 -4.91 -12.40 25.28
C MET A 1 -6.35 -12.22 24.89
N THR A 2 -6.67 -11.24 24.03
CA THR A 2 -8.00 -11.15 23.44
C THR A 2 -8.14 -12.32 22.48
N ASN A 3 -9.02 -13.24 22.82
CA ASN A 3 -9.37 -14.35 21.93
C ASN A 3 -10.39 -13.79 20.94
N TRP A 4 -9.94 -13.37 19.75
CA TRP A 4 -10.87 -13.02 18.69
C TRP A 4 -11.46 -14.30 18.13
N ASP A 5 -12.78 -14.37 18.08
CA ASP A 5 -13.46 -15.50 17.50
C ASP A 5 -13.06 -15.68 16.03
N LEU A 6 -12.96 -16.92 15.60
CA LEU A 6 -12.75 -17.22 14.19
C LEU A 6 -13.96 -16.73 13.39
N PRO A 7 -13.74 -16.19 12.19
CA PRO A 7 -14.84 -15.78 11.34
C PRO A 7 -15.73 -17.00 10.99
N PRO A 8 -17.00 -16.78 10.71
CA PRO A 8 -17.89 -17.85 10.26
C PRO A 8 -17.34 -18.58 9.02
N VAL A 9 -17.61 -19.86 8.94
CA VAL A 9 -17.25 -20.66 7.75
C VAL A 9 -17.91 -20.04 6.52
N GLY A 10 -17.11 -19.84 5.46
CA GLY A 10 -17.58 -19.20 4.22
C GLY A 10 -17.46 -17.67 4.21
N THR A 11 -16.84 -17.06 5.23
CA THR A 11 -16.49 -15.63 5.17
C THR A 11 -15.63 -15.35 3.94
N PRO A 12 -16.03 -14.43 3.05
CA PRO A 12 -15.21 -14.09 1.87
C PRO A 12 -13.82 -13.59 2.26
N SER A 13 -12.81 -14.01 1.50
CA SER A 13 -11.42 -13.64 1.76
C SER A 13 -10.93 -12.61 0.74
N VAL A 14 -10.06 -11.71 1.21
CA VAL A 14 -9.33 -10.78 0.37
C VAL A 14 -7.83 -10.87 0.65
N ILE A 15 -7.03 -10.59 -0.37
CA ILE A 15 -5.58 -10.46 -0.25
C ILE A 15 -5.24 -8.97 -0.37
N CYS A 16 -4.53 -8.45 0.62
CA CYS A 16 -4.03 -7.09 0.66
C CYS A 16 -2.53 -7.08 0.35
N PHE A 17 -2.11 -6.34 -0.66
CA PHE A 17 -0.72 -6.14 -1.02
C PHE A 17 -0.31 -4.75 -0.52
N LEU A 18 0.50 -4.73 0.53
CA LEU A 18 0.95 -3.53 1.22
C LEU A 18 2.36 -3.16 0.78
N ASP A 19 2.53 -1.92 0.36
CA ASP A 19 3.81 -1.35 0.02
C ASP A 19 3.92 0.09 0.53
N GLU A 20 5.13 0.55 0.83
CA GLU A 20 5.37 1.90 1.30
C GLU A 20 6.26 2.69 0.36
N THR A 21 6.26 4.00 0.55
CA THR A 21 7.18 4.90 -0.13
C THR A 21 7.66 6.00 0.81
N GLY A 22 8.98 6.16 0.86
CA GLY A 22 9.67 7.08 1.75
C GLY A 22 10.29 6.40 2.94
N VAL A 23 10.94 7.21 3.75
CA VAL A 23 11.55 6.80 5.01
C VAL A 23 10.89 7.58 6.14
N VAL A 24 10.23 6.86 7.05
CA VAL A 24 9.62 7.45 8.25
C VAL A 24 10.68 8.24 9.02
N ALA A 25 10.32 9.38 9.56
CA ALA A 25 11.18 10.32 10.29
C ALA A 25 12.28 11.03 9.45
N GLN A 26 12.41 10.74 8.16
CA GLN A 26 13.40 11.38 7.30
C GLN A 26 12.75 12.21 6.18
N ASP A 27 11.81 11.60 5.45
CA ASP A 27 11.16 12.26 4.33
C ASP A 27 10.03 13.19 4.79
N ALA A 28 9.78 14.25 4.01
CA ALA A 28 8.64 15.14 4.26
C ALA A 28 7.30 14.42 4.14
N HIS A 29 7.23 13.41 3.28
CA HIS A 29 6.05 12.60 3.05
C HIS A 29 6.43 11.12 3.08
N PHE A 30 5.78 10.37 3.96
CA PHE A 30 5.80 8.92 4.01
C PHE A 30 4.40 8.41 3.72
N ALA A 31 4.27 7.33 2.97
CA ALA A 31 2.96 6.79 2.68
C ALA A 31 2.98 5.27 2.60
N VAL A 32 1.84 4.67 2.96
CA VAL A 32 1.57 3.25 2.82
C VAL A 32 0.36 3.07 1.93
N GLY A 33 0.53 2.31 0.84
CA GLY A 33 -0.51 1.90 -0.09
C GLY A 33 -0.92 0.45 0.12
N VAL A 34 -2.20 0.15 -0.04
CA VAL A 34 -2.75 -1.19 0.06
C VAL A 34 -3.64 -1.48 -1.14
N LEU A 35 -3.20 -2.40 -1.98
CA LEU A 35 -3.99 -2.97 -3.07
C LEU A 35 -4.75 -4.19 -2.54
N THR A 36 -6.08 -4.12 -2.50
CA THR A 36 -6.95 -5.20 -2.00
C THR A 36 -7.62 -5.89 -3.17
N VAL A 37 -7.51 -7.20 -3.20
CA VAL A 37 -8.03 -8.06 -4.28
C VAL A 37 -8.78 -9.25 -3.67
N PRO A 38 -10.02 -9.53 -4.09
CA PRO A 38 -10.73 -10.74 -3.68
C PRO A 38 -9.95 -12.00 -4.05
N GLU A 39 -10.00 -13.02 -3.20
CA GLU A 39 -9.29 -14.28 -3.42
C GLU A 39 -9.67 -14.95 -4.76
N ASN A 40 -10.94 -14.83 -5.16
CA ASN A 40 -11.45 -15.40 -6.39
C ASN A 40 -11.33 -14.48 -7.62
N SER A 41 -10.58 -13.37 -7.51
CA SER A 41 -10.37 -12.43 -8.60
C SER A 41 -9.47 -13.03 -9.69
N ASP A 42 -9.76 -12.74 -10.95
CA ASP A 42 -8.88 -13.07 -12.08
C ASP A 42 -7.82 -11.99 -12.38
N LEU A 43 -7.79 -10.88 -11.61
CA LEU A 43 -6.81 -9.80 -11.76
C LEU A 43 -5.36 -10.31 -11.78
N PRO A 44 -4.91 -11.23 -10.89
CA PRO A 44 -3.54 -11.76 -10.94
C PRO A 44 -3.23 -12.40 -12.30
N THR A 45 -4.21 -13.09 -12.89
CA THR A 45 -4.08 -13.70 -14.21
C THR A 45 -3.99 -12.66 -15.32
N GLN A 46 -4.76 -11.56 -15.26
CA GLN A 46 -4.73 -10.49 -16.25
C GLN A 46 -3.40 -9.74 -16.19
N VAL A 47 -2.89 -9.43 -15.01
CA VAL A 47 -1.58 -8.78 -14.83
C VAL A 47 -0.46 -9.68 -15.37
N ARG A 48 -0.48 -10.99 -15.07
CA ARG A 48 0.49 -11.94 -15.60
C ARG A 48 0.44 -12.03 -17.13
N LYS A 49 -0.76 -12.11 -17.72
CA LYS A 49 -0.93 -12.10 -19.19
C LYS A 49 -0.39 -10.81 -19.81
N PHE A 50 -0.60 -9.68 -19.15
CA PHE A 50 -0.05 -8.40 -19.61
C PHE A 50 1.48 -8.42 -19.56
N ARG A 51 2.11 -8.90 -18.47
CA ARG A 51 3.57 -9.06 -18.37
C ARG A 51 4.11 -9.86 -19.53
N GLN A 52 3.51 -11.01 -19.82
CA GLN A 52 3.93 -11.89 -20.93
C GLN A 52 3.81 -11.19 -22.29
N ARG A 53 2.68 -10.52 -22.56
CA ARG A 53 2.44 -9.82 -23.83
C ARG A 53 3.35 -8.60 -24.02
N SER A 54 3.66 -7.90 -22.95
CA SER A 54 4.56 -6.73 -23.01
C SER A 54 6.03 -7.11 -23.17
N GLY A 55 6.39 -8.38 -22.94
CA GLY A 55 7.78 -8.85 -22.93
C GLY A 55 8.61 -8.25 -21.78
N TRP A 56 7.96 -7.69 -20.75
CA TRP A 56 8.66 -7.07 -19.63
C TRP A 56 9.19 -8.13 -18.65
N THR A 57 10.49 -8.25 -18.58
CA THR A 57 11.18 -9.23 -17.71
C THR A 57 11.71 -8.60 -16.41
N GLY A 58 11.76 -7.27 -16.34
CA GLY A 58 12.19 -6.56 -15.15
C GLY A 58 11.08 -6.46 -14.09
N GLU A 59 11.48 -6.09 -12.89
CA GLU A 59 10.57 -5.71 -11.83
C GLU A 59 9.83 -4.40 -12.19
N TRP A 60 8.54 -4.31 -11.91
CA TRP A 60 7.82 -3.05 -11.91
C TRP A 60 8.05 -2.37 -10.56
N HIS A 61 8.97 -1.44 -10.54
CA HIS A 61 9.31 -0.68 -9.35
C HIS A 61 9.34 0.82 -9.70
N PHE A 62 8.50 1.61 -9.05
CA PHE A 62 8.33 3.04 -9.39
C PHE A 62 9.63 3.82 -9.33
N SER A 63 10.50 3.53 -8.34
CA SER A 63 11.78 4.23 -8.24
C SER A 63 12.70 3.98 -9.43
N LYS A 64 12.61 2.80 -10.07
CA LYS A 64 13.42 2.37 -11.23
C LYS A 64 12.82 2.82 -12.58
N LEU A 65 11.62 3.44 -12.58
CA LEU A 65 10.95 3.89 -13.80
C LEU A 65 11.77 4.92 -14.56
N ASN A 66 11.94 4.66 -15.84
CA ASN A 66 12.61 5.52 -16.82
C ASN A 66 11.76 5.64 -18.12
N GLU A 67 12.28 6.37 -19.11
CA GLU A 67 11.57 6.61 -20.38
C GLU A 67 11.24 5.31 -21.15
N LYS A 68 12.12 4.31 -21.09
CA LYS A 68 11.92 3.04 -21.82
C LYS A 68 10.78 2.21 -21.18
N GLY A 69 10.66 2.24 -19.87
CA GLY A 69 9.63 1.50 -19.14
C GLY A 69 8.26 2.17 -19.14
N LEU A 70 8.17 3.49 -19.41
CA LEU A 70 6.93 4.25 -19.20
C LEU A 70 5.71 3.64 -19.92
N ARG A 71 5.88 3.13 -21.16
CA ARG A 71 4.79 2.51 -21.90
C ARG A 71 4.24 1.28 -21.19
N VAL A 72 5.14 0.45 -20.66
CA VAL A 72 4.77 -0.80 -19.95
C VAL A 72 4.08 -0.47 -18.62
N PHE A 73 4.60 0.50 -17.86
CA PHE A 73 3.98 0.92 -16.60
C PHE A 73 2.60 1.54 -16.81
N LYS A 74 2.39 2.31 -17.87
CA LYS A 74 1.06 2.78 -18.26
C LYS A 74 0.12 1.63 -18.60
N GLY A 75 0.60 0.63 -19.36
CA GLY A 75 -0.18 -0.55 -19.66
C GLY A 75 -0.58 -1.36 -18.41
N LEU A 76 0.23 -1.38 -17.36
CA LEU A 76 -0.17 -1.94 -16.06
C LEU A 76 -1.35 -1.15 -15.44
N ILE A 77 -1.29 0.20 -15.49
CA ILE A 77 -2.41 1.04 -15.04
C ILE A 77 -3.67 0.76 -15.87
N ASP A 78 -3.54 0.55 -17.19
CA ASP A 78 -4.67 0.19 -18.06
C ASP A 78 -5.31 -1.14 -17.63
N VAL A 79 -4.51 -2.16 -17.32
CA VAL A 79 -5.02 -3.45 -16.82
C VAL A 79 -5.81 -3.26 -15.53
N LEU A 80 -5.31 -2.44 -14.60
CA LEU A 80 -6.00 -2.12 -13.36
C LEU A 80 -7.28 -1.33 -13.61
N ARG A 81 -7.26 -0.32 -14.52
CA ARG A 81 -8.44 0.45 -14.90
C ARG A 81 -9.55 -0.42 -15.47
N ASP A 82 -9.19 -1.31 -16.38
CA ASP A 82 -10.13 -2.12 -17.15
C ASP A 82 -10.69 -3.31 -16.35
N HIS A 83 -10.10 -3.62 -15.19
CA HIS A 83 -10.55 -4.66 -14.29
C HIS A 83 -11.39 -4.11 -13.14
N SER A 84 -12.45 -4.81 -12.78
CA SER A 84 -13.28 -4.52 -11.59
C SER A 84 -12.92 -5.43 -10.42
N GLY A 85 -13.45 -5.12 -9.22
CA GLY A 85 -13.34 -6.02 -8.06
C GLY A 85 -12.04 -5.89 -7.27
N TRP A 86 -11.21 -4.87 -7.51
CA TRP A 86 -10.09 -4.50 -6.65
C TRP A 86 -10.32 -3.10 -6.07
N SER A 87 -9.64 -2.79 -4.99
CA SER A 87 -9.58 -1.45 -4.43
C SER A 87 -8.15 -1.08 -4.04
N PHE A 88 -7.89 0.22 -3.96
CA PHE A 88 -6.62 0.73 -3.46
C PHE A 88 -6.87 1.85 -2.46
N ARG A 89 -6.13 1.83 -1.36
CA ARG A 89 -6.13 2.87 -0.33
C ARG A 89 -4.71 3.29 -0.06
N LEU A 90 -4.52 4.58 0.14
CA LEU A 90 -3.22 5.14 0.47
C LEU A 90 -3.36 6.08 1.67
N THR A 91 -2.60 5.80 2.72
CA THR A 91 -2.44 6.69 3.86
C THR A 91 -1.16 7.49 3.70
N LEU A 92 -1.30 8.82 3.70
CA LEU A 92 -0.19 9.76 3.56
C LEU A 92 0.08 10.43 4.90
N ALA A 93 1.27 10.26 5.43
CA ALA A 93 1.80 11.03 6.55
C ALA A 93 2.61 12.21 6.01
N ASP A 94 2.13 13.42 6.28
CA ASP A 94 2.83 14.69 6.01
C ASP A 94 3.52 15.13 7.29
N ARG A 95 4.85 15.06 7.31
CA ARG A 95 5.66 15.40 8.48
C ARG A 95 5.51 16.87 8.90
N ALA A 96 5.21 17.77 7.98
CA ALA A 96 4.98 19.17 8.32
C ALA A 96 3.65 19.37 9.08
N ALA A 97 2.66 18.50 8.84
CA ALA A 97 1.40 18.53 9.58
C ALA A 97 1.50 17.78 10.90
N LEU A 98 2.16 16.61 10.91
CA LEU A 98 2.37 15.78 12.10
C LEU A 98 3.62 14.92 11.93
N ASP A 99 4.63 15.10 12.79
CA ASP A 99 5.75 14.15 12.86
C ASP A 99 5.32 12.90 13.65
N VAL A 100 4.80 11.92 12.91
CA VAL A 100 4.25 10.67 13.49
C VAL A 100 5.34 9.92 14.28
N ALA A 101 6.60 9.97 13.82
CA ALA A 101 7.70 9.30 14.50
C ALA A 101 8.01 9.95 15.85
N GLU A 102 7.94 11.28 15.93
CA GLU A 102 8.12 12.02 17.18
C GLU A 102 7.00 11.70 18.16
N VAL A 103 5.74 11.74 17.71
CA VAL A 103 4.58 11.47 18.56
C VAL A 103 4.53 10.01 19.04
N CYS A 104 4.92 9.05 18.20
CA CYS A 104 5.03 7.64 18.59
C CYS A 104 6.28 7.33 19.44
N GLY A 105 7.27 8.25 19.46
CA GLY A 105 8.56 8.05 20.13
C GLY A 105 9.49 7.05 19.43
N ASP A 106 9.03 6.41 18.34
CA ASP A 106 9.79 5.42 17.56
C ASP A 106 9.29 5.39 16.11
N ARG A 107 10.23 5.35 15.15
CA ARG A 107 9.91 5.35 13.71
C ARG A 107 9.23 4.05 13.24
N PHE A 108 9.53 2.93 13.89
CA PHE A 108 8.94 1.64 13.50
C PHE A 108 7.51 1.54 14.05
N VAL A 109 7.26 2.03 15.27
CA VAL A 109 5.90 2.19 15.79
C VAL A 109 5.09 3.12 14.90
N ALA A 110 5.67 4.24 14.44
CA ALA A 110 5.01 5.13 13.50
C ALA A 110 4.64 4.41 12.18
N TYR A 111 5.57 3.63 11.63
CA TYR A 111 5.30 2.81 10.45
C TYR A 111 4.16 1.81 10.67
N GLU A 112 4.18 1.08 11.79
CA GLU A 112 3.11 0.14 12.17
C GLU A 112 1.74 0.82 12.22
N ARG A 113 1.65 2.03 12.80
CA ARG A 113 0.40 2.80 12.91
C ARG A 113 -0.13 3.26 11.54
N ILE A 114 0.76 3.76 10.68
CA ILE A 114 0.39 4.20 9.33
C ILE A 114 -0.04 2.99 8.48
N ALA A 115 0.68 1.87 8.58
CA ALA A 115 0.33 0.63 7.91
C ALA A 115 -1.02 0.07 8.40
N ALA A 116 -1.24 0.05 9.71
CA ALA A 116 -2.48 -0.42 10.30
C ALA A 116 -3.68 0.42 9.84
N GLN A 117 -3.56 1.75 9.81
CA GLN A 117 -4.61 2.62 9.27
C GLN A 117 -4.89 2.32 7.79
N SER A 118 -3.83 2.15 6.97
CA SER A 118 -3.99 1.83 5.55
C SER A 118 -4.72 0.50 5.34
N VAL A 119 -4.35 -0.52 6.09
CA VAL A 119 -5.02 -1.83 6.05
C VAL A 119 -6.47 -1.69 6.50
N ALA A 120 -6.74 -1.07 7.65
CA ALA A 120 -8.10 -0.91 8.18
C ALA A 120 -9.00 -0.16 7.19
N SER A 121 -8.49 0.93 6.58
CA SER A 121 -9.25 1.71 5.58
C SER A 121 -9.51 0.94 4.28
N SER A 122 -8.78 -0.14 4.02
CA SER A 122 -8.95 -0.99 2.84
C SER A 122 -9.88 -2.19 3.09
N MET A 123 -10.29 -2.43 4.35
CA MET A 123 -11.15 -3.55 4.69
C MET A 123 -12.56 -3.36 4.17
N VAL A 124 -13.14 -4.44 3.68
CA VAL A 124 -14.53 -4.52 3.27
C VAL A 124 -15.31 -5.24 4.37
N ALA A 125 -16.47 -4.67 4.77
CA ALA A 125 -17.28 -5.26 5.81
C ALA A 125 -17.67 -6.71 5.45
N GLY A 126 -17.58 -7.62 6.42
CA GLY A 126 -17.92 -9.04 6.24
C GLY A 126 -16.84 -9.84 5.49
N THR A 127 -15.65 -9.31 5.29
CA THR A 127 -14.51 -10.05 4.71
C THR A 127 -13.41 -10.27 5.73
N GLN A 128 -12.55 -11.26 5.47
CA GLN A 128 -11.30 -11.48 6.19
C GLN A 128 -10.12 -11.27 5.26
N ALA A 129 -9.06 -10.60 5.72
CA ALA A 129 -7.87 -10.32 4.94
C ALA A 129 -6.67 -11.15 5.37
N VAL A 130 -5.85 -11.52 4.37
CA VAL A 130 -4.42 -11.80 4.55
C VAL A 130 -3.65 -10.64 3.94
N VAL A 131 -2.72 -10.07 4.71
CA VAL A 131 -1.87 -8.95 4.26
C VAL A 131 -0.50 -9.49 3.88
N LEU A 132 -0.11 -9.28 2.64
CA LEU A 132 1.24 -9.47 2.14
C LEU A 132 1.91 -8.10 2.13
N ALA A 133 2.91 -7.90 2.97
CA ALA A 133 3.65 -6.64 3.07
C ALA A 133 5.02 -6.79 2.39
N ASP A 134 5.47 -5.77 1.67
CA ASP A 134 6.82 -5.76 1.12
C ASP A 134 7.86 -5.79 2.24
N GLU A 135 9.01 -6.39 1.93
CA GLU A 135 10.07 -6.57 2.91
C GLU A 135 10.72 -5.22 3.24
N TYR A 136 10.50 -4.75 4.46
CA TYR A 136 11.11 -3.55 5.02
C TYR A 136 12.13 -3.94 6.08
N SER A 137 13.32 -3.40 6.02
CA SER A 137 14.38 -3.70 6.98
C SER A 137 14.02 -3.13 8.35
N THR A 138 13.64 -4.01 9.27
CA THR A 138 13.36 -3.67 10.68
C THR A 138 14.29 -4.44 11.61
N PRO A 139 14.63 -3.91 12.78
CA PRO A 139 15.31 -4.67 13.83
C PRO A 139 14.51 -5.90 14.27
N ASP A 140 15.19 -6.95 14.72
CA ASP A 140 14.56 -8.19 15.21
C ASP A 140 13.59 -7.98 16.38
N THR A 141 13.72 -6.86 17.08
CA THR A 141 12.81 -6.47 18.18
C THR A 141 11.48 -5.93 17.73
N VAL A 142 11.35 -5.57 16.42
CA VAL A 142 10.12 -5.04 15.82
C VAL A 142 9.27 -6.18 15.32
N ARG A 143 8.05 -6.28 15.84
CA ARG A 143 7.07 -7.31 15.48
C ARG A 143 5.98 -6.74 14.57
N PHE A 144 6.41 -6.12 13.47
CA PHE A 144 5.52 -5.40 12.55
C PHE A 144 4.26 -6.19 12.18
N GLU A 145 4.43 -7.47 11.84
CA GLU A 145 3.33 -8.32 11.38
C GLU A 145 2.28 -8.52 12.47
N GLU A 146 2.74 -8.76 13.69
CA GLU A 146 1.86 -8.97 14.84
C GLU A 146 1.21 -7.65 15.28
N ASP A 147 1.97 -6.56 15.28
CA ASP A 147 1.51 -5.26 15.77
C ASP A 147 0.51 -4.61 14.79
N VAL A 148 0.73 -4.71 13.47
CA VAL A 148 -0.25 -4.27 12.47
C VAL A 148 -1.54 -5.07 12.57
N ARG A 149 -1.44 -6.41 12.62
CA ARG A 149 -2.62 -7.28 12.81
C ARG A 149 -3.38 -6.93 14.07
N TRP A 150 -2.67 -6.73 15.18
CA TRP A 150 -3.27 -6.38 16.46
C TRP A 150 -4.02 -5.06 16.39
N CYS A 151 -3.40 -4.01 15.86
CA CYS A 151 -4.01 -2.69 15.74
C CYS A 151 -5.30 -2.73 14.92
N VAL A 152 -5.25 -3.37 13.73
CA VAL A 152 -6.42 -3.45 12.84
C VAL A 152 -7.56 -4.23 13.48
N ASN A 153 -7.27 -5.40 14.07
CA ASN A 153 -8.29 -6.23 14.68
C ASN A 153 -8.87 -5.59 15.96
N SER A 154 -8.05 -4.86 16.72
CA SER A 154 -8.52 -4.12 17.90
C SER A 154 -9.45 -2.98 17.51
N GLU A 155 -9.12 -2.21 16.47
CA GLU A 155 -9.97 -1.13 15.96
C GLU A 155 -11.28 -1.67 15.39
N ALA A 156 -11.23 -2.77 14.66
CA ALA A 156 -12.43 -3.41 14.10
C ALA A 156 -13.28 -4.15 15.14
N GLY A 157 -12.78 -4.37 16.35
CA GLY A 157 -13.46 -5.18 17.37
C GLY A 157 -13.61 -6.66 16.99
N GLY A 158 -12.79 -7.18 16.07
CA GLY A 158 -12.93 -8.56 15.56
C GLY A 158 -11.73 -9.03 14.75
N ASN A 159 -11.72 -10.30 14.38
CA ASN A 159 -10.63 -10.93 13.62
C ASN A 159 -10.80 -10.69 12.10
N VAL A 160 -10.66 -9.44 11.67
CA VAL A 160 -10.79 -9.06 10.24
C VAL A 160 -9.49 -9.27 9.46
N VAL A 161 -8.32 -9.30 10.12
CA VAL A 161 -7.03 -9.66 9.54
C VAL A 161 -6.57 -10.99 10.12
N ALA A 162 -6.56 -12.03 9.30
CA ALA A 162 -6.10 -13.38 9.70
C ALA A 162 -4.60 -13.42 9.94
N GLY A 163 -3.83 -12.73 9.12
CA GLY A 163 -2.38 -12.69 9.21
C GLY A 163 -1.77 -11.57 8.38
N VAL A 164 -0.57 -11.16 8.78
CA VAL A 164 0.32 -10.29 8.01
C VAL A 164 1.59 -11.08 7.77
N VAL A 165 2.09 -11.08 6.54
CA VAL A 165 3.29 -11.82 6.13
C VAL A 165 4.16 -10.91 5.28
N ARG A 166 5.45 -10.83 5.56
CA ARG A 166 6.41 -10.14 4.70
C ARG A 166 6.81 -11.03 3.53
N VAL A 167 6.87 -10.43 2.36
CA VAL A 167 7.25 -11.12 1.12
C VAL A 167 8.17 -10.22 0.31
N THR A 168 9.08 -10.82 -0.46
CA THR A 168 9.90 -10.09 -1.42
C THR A 168 9.06 -9.70 -2.63
N SER A 169 9.10 -8.44 -3.01
CA SER A 169 8.26 -7.87 -4.08
C SER A 169 8.56 -8.45 -5.46
N ASP A 170 9.80 -8.91 -5.71
CA ASP A 170 10.22 -9.47 -6.98
C ASP A 170 9.45 -10.73 -7.40
N CYS A 171 8.89 -11.46 -6.44
CA CYS A 171 8.15 -12.71 -6.65
C CYS A 171 6.68 -12.52 -7.01
N HIS A 172 6.10 -11.30 -6.85
CA HIS A 172 4.65 -11.15 -6.98
C HIS A 172 4.22 -9.90 -7.77
N ASP A 173 3.58 -10.13 -8.93
CA ASP A 173 3.14 -9.06 -9.85
C ASP A 173 2.22 -8.01 -9.19
N LEU A 174 1.33 -8.41 -8.28
CA LEU A 174 0.42 -7.48 -7.60
C LEU A 174 1.10 -6.69 -6.48
N MET A 175 2.15 -7.22 -5.86
CA MET A 175 2.99 -6.45 -4.94
C MET A 175 3.68 -5.32 -5.71
N GLN A 176 4.27 -5.64 -6.86
CA GLN A 176 4.87 -4.64 -7.75
C GLN A 176 3.84 -3.62 -8.28
N ALA A 177 2.59 -4.06 -8.52
CA ALA A 177 1.52 -3.13 -8.89
C ALA A 177 1.18 -2.18 -7.73
N SER A 178 1.22 -2.66 -6.47
CA SER A 178 1.05 -1.83 -5.27
C SER A 178 2.16 -0.78 -5.17
N ASP A 179 3.44 -1.15 -5.37
CA ASP A 179 4.58 -0.20 -5.41
C ASP A 179 4.37 0.87 -6.50
N VAL A 180 4.01 0.45 -7.71
CA VAL A 180 3.79 1.41 -8.80
C VAL A 180 2.66 2.40 -8.48
N LEU A 181 1.56 1.92 -7.89
CA LEU A 181 0.44 2.78 -7.48
C LEU A 181 0.85 3.72 -6.34
N THR A 182 1.45 3.17 -5.28
CA THR A 182 1.93 3.93 -4.12
C THR A 182 2.89 5.03 -4.54
N GLY A 183 3.91 4.68 -5.33
CA GLY A 183 4.88 5.63 -5.83
C GLY A 183 4.28 6.70 -6.75
N ALA A 184 3.39 6.31 -7.67
CA ALA A 184 2.76 7.24 -8.60
C ALA A 184 1.85 8.25 -7.89
N LEU A 185 1.05 7.81 -6.91
CA LEU A 185 0.11 8.67 -6.19
C LEU A 185 0.80 9.62 -5.20
N VAL A 186 1.93 9.21 -4.61
CA VAL A 186 2.71 10.06 -3.70
C VAL A 186 3.63 11.03 -4.43
N TYR A 187 4.03 10.72 -5.66
CA TYR A 187 5.00 11.52 -6.41
C TYR A 187 4.67 13.03 -6.48
N PRO A 188 3.41 13.47 -6.72
CA PRO A 188 3.06 14.88 -6.74
C PRO A 188 3.32 15.61 -5.42
N TYR A 189 3.11 14.96 -4.28
CA TYR A 189 3.35 15.53 -2.95
C TYR A 189 4.84 15.77 -2.71
N ARG A 190 5.70 14.83 -3.16
CA ARG A 190 7.15 14.91 -2.98
C ARG A 190 7.85 15.92 -3.88
N GLN A 191 7.36 16.10 -5.11
CA GLN A 191 8.04 16.94 -6.10
C GLN A 191 7.50 18.38 -6.14
N GLY A 192 6.40 18.69 -5.46
CA GLY A 192 5.73 19.97 -5.57
C GLY A 192 5.24 20.26 -7.01
N ARG A 193 4.82 21.50 -7.26
CA ARG A 193 4.42 21.93 -8.61
C ARG A 193 5.64 21.97 -9.53
N SER A 194 5.54 21.30 -10.69
CA SER A 194 6.58 21.29 -11.71
C SER A 194 7.01 22.72 -12.07
N ARG A 195 8.32 22.97 -12.07
CA ARG A 195 8.87 24.22 -12.62
C ARG A 195 8.56 24.29 -14.11
N SER A 196 7.92 25.37 -14.54
CA SER A 196 7.56 25.67 -15.94
C SER A 196 8.77 25.53 -16.85
N GLY A 197 8.62 24.83 -17.99
CA GLY A 197 9.55 24.86 -19.12
C GLY A 197 10.38 23.59 -19.38
N LYS A 198 10.42 22.58 -18.50
CA LYS A 198 11.11 21.30 -18.76
C LYS A 198 10.10 20.20 -19.08
N ARG A 199 10.47 19.31 -20.02
CA ARG A 199 9.67 18.10 -20.30
C ARG A 199 9.50 17.29 -18.99
N PRO A 200 8.24 16.90 -18.63
CA PRO A 200 8.00 16.10 -17.42
C PRO A 200 8.74 14.76 -17.48
N SER A 201 9.31 14.36 -16.34
CA SER A 201 9.97 13.06 -16.21
C SER A 201 9.01 11.89 -16.45
N ALA A 202 9.54 10.70 -16.75
CA ALA A 202 8.73 9.48 -16.88
C ALA A 202 7.87 9.24 -15.64
N LYS A 203 8.41 9.45 -14.45
CA LYS A 203 7.70 9.33 -13.16
C LYS A 203 6.53 10.31 -13.07
N ARG A 204 6.74 11.58 -13.44
CA ARG A 204 5.66 12.59 -13.46
C ARG A 204 4.56 12.19 -14.43
N ARG A 205 4.91 11.78 -15.63
CA ARG A 205 3.93 11.38 -16.65
C ARG A 205 3.16 10.13 -16.27
N LEU A 206 3.79 9.18 -15.52
CA LEU A 206 3.06 8.04 -14.98
C LEU A 206 2.14 8.46 -13.84
N ALA A 207 2.58 9.33 -12.94
CA ALA A 207 1.78 9.86 -11.85
C ALA A 207 0.53 10.59 -12.37
N ASP A 208 0.70 11.50 -13.32
CA ASP A 208 -0.41 12.23 -13.96
C ASP A 208 -1.38 11.26 -14.67
N TYR A 209 -0.84 10.21 -15.32
CA TYR A 209 -1.62 9.19 -16.00
C TYR A 209 -2.44 8.35 -14.99
N ALA A 210 -1.80 7.85 -13.94
CA ALA A 210 -2.49 7.05 -12.92
C ALA A 210 -3.61 7.84 -12.22
N GLN A 211 -3.38 9.12 -11.91
CA GLN A 211 -4.40 9.99 -11.34
C GLN A 211 -5.58 10.21 -12.29
N ALA A 212 -5.33 10.38 -13.59
CA ALA A 212 -6.39 10.56 -14.58
C ALA A 212 -7.21 9.27 -14.80
N GLU A 213 -6.52 8.14 -15.02
CA GLU A 213 -7.16 6.88 -15.41
C GLU A 213 -7.85 6.16 -14.23
N LEU A 214 -7.37 6.39 -13.01
CA LEU A 214 -7.90 5.78 -11.79
C LEU A 214 -8.63 6.78 -10.89
N ALA A 215 -9.04 7.93 -11.42
CA ALA A 215 -9.76 8.96 -10.67
C ALA A 215 -10.96 8.37 -9.92
N GLY A 216 -11.07 8.68 -8.62
CA GLY A 216 -12.14 8.17 -7.74
C GLY A 216 -11.98 6.72 -7.27
N ARG A 217 -11.02 5.95 -7.82
CA ARG A 217 -10.78 4.54 -7.42
C ARG A 217 -9.61 4.37 -6.44
N VAL A 218 -8.73 5.35 -6.36
CA VAL A 218 -7.47 5.30 -5.59
C VAL A 218 -7.40 6.50 -4.63
N PRO A 219 -8.26 6.57 -3.60
CA PRO A 219 -8.26 7.66 -2.66
C PRO A 219 -6.97 7.72 -1.85
N VAL A 220 -6.48 8.95 -1.64
CA VAL A 220 -5.39 9.28 -0.75
C VAL A 220 -5.98 9.94 0.48
N SER A 221 -5.73 9.37 1.66
CA SER A 221 -6.20 9.90 2.93
C SER A 221 -5.01 10.35 3.79
N PRO A 222 -5.14 11.43 4.55
CA PRO A 222 -4.13 11.80 5.53
C PRO A 222 -4.07 10.75 6.64
N PHE A 223 -2.90 10.66 7.29
CA PHE A 223 -2.80 9.90 8.53
C PHE A 223 -3.66 10.53 9.62
N ASP A 224 -4.48 9.71 10.28
CA ASP A 224 -5.33 10.13 11.39
C ASP A 224 -4.57 9.94 12.72
N PRO A 225 -4.34 11.03 13.49
CA PRO A 225 -3.64 10.98 14.77
C PRO A 225 -4.27 10.05 15.82
N SER A 226 -5.55 9.72 15.71
CA SER A 226 -6.23 8.79 16.63
C SER A 226 -5.56 7.42 16.66
N TRP A 227 -4.92 7.02 15.55
CA TRP A 227 -4.17 5.75 15.47
C TRP A 227 -2.94 5.71 16.37
N VAL A 228 -2.37 6.85 16.74
CA VAL A 228 -1.26 6.92 17.70
C VAL A 228 -1.69 6.45 19.09
N ALA A 229 -2.93 6.77 19.48
CA ALA A 229 -3.48 6.47 20.79
C ALA A 229 -3.95 5.00 20.95
N LEU A 230 -4.00 4.22 19.86
CA LEU A 230 -4.39 2.82 19.95
C LEU A 230 -3.43 2.05 20.89
N PRO A 231 -3.97 1.21 21.78
CA PRO A 231 -3.12 0.43 22.66
C PRO A 231 -2.18 -0.43 21.83
N GLY A 232 -0.88 -0.32 22.09
CA GLY A 232 0.09 -1.29 21.61
C GLY A 232 -0.18 -2.65 22.25
N ARG A 233 0.23 -3.73 21.58
CA ARG A 233 0.30 -5.03 22.25
C ARG A 233 1.23 -4.90 23.48
N ALA A 234 0.82 -5.44 24.61
CA ALA A 234 1.70 -5.50 25.78
C ALA A 234 2.99 -6.25 25.39
N ARG A 235 4.10 -5.54 25.39
CA ARG A 235 5.43 -6.07 25.06
C ARG A 235 5.97 -6.90 26.21
#